data_d5789ac158d25e9b4840462fbc780791
#
_entry.id   d5789ac158d25e9b4840462fbc780791
#
_cell.length_a   1.000
_cell.length_b   1.000
_cell.length_c   1.000
_cell.angle_alpha   90.00
_cell.angle_beta   90.00
_cell.angle_gamma   90.00
#
_symmetry.space_group_name_H-M   'P 1'
#
loop_
_entity.id
_entity.type
_entity.pdbx_description
1 polymer ?
#
loop_
_entity_poly.entity_id
_entity_poly.type
_entity_poly.pdbx_seq_one_letter_code
_entity_poly.pdbx_strand_id
1 'polypeptide(L)'
;TKLAEEAGVIIVIHENFRFQPWYRTIRQALERQLLGDLLQVTFRLRTGDGQGPKAYLDRQPYFQEMPRLLIHETGVHWIDTFRYLIGEPEAVYADLRRLNPAIKGEDAGYFIFDYSNGVRALFDGNRLLDHAAENCRTTLGEALLEGTRGTLTLKGDGSVRLRHFGDKDETLLLAAQDWPGFGGDCVKNLISHVVDGLLDGKPLENEARSYLKVIAIEQAIYESDRKGQKIREFDCA
;
A
#
# COMPACT_ATOMS: atom_id res chain seq x y z
N THR A 1 7.49 -16.94 -13.46
CA THR A 1 8.77 -16.62 -12.82
C THR A 1 9.82 -17.65 -13.20
N LYS A 2 9.63 -18.95 -12.88
CA LYS A 2 10.60 -20.01 -13.13
C LYS A 2 11.09 -20.09 -14.59
N LEU A 3 10.20 -20.05 -15.57
CA LEU A 3 10.57 -20.06 -16.99
C LEU A 3 11.41 -18.85 -17.40
N ALA A 4 11.15 -17.68 -16.81
CA ALA A 4 11.94 -16.48 -17.08
C ALA A 4 13.35 -16.61 -16.51
N GLU A 5 13.47 -17.12 -15.28
CA GLU A 5 14.75 -17.37 -14.63
C GLU A 5 15.59 -18.40 -15.42
N GLU A 6 14.97 -19.49 -15.86
CA GLU A 6 15.62 -20.50 -16.70
C GLU A 6 16.08 -19.93 -18.06
N ALA A 7 15.37 -18.94 -18.59
CA ALA A 7 15.70 -18.24 -19.82
C ALA A 7 16.64 -17.04 -19.62
N GLY A 8 17.02 -16.71 -18.38
CA GLY A 8 17.82 -15.52 -18.07
C GLY A 8 17.13 -14.20 -18.36
N VAL A 9 15.78 -14.19 -18.34
CA VAL A 9 14.94 -13.00 -18.60
C VAL A 9 14.47 -12.40 -17.29
N ILE A 10 14.66 -11.09 -17.11
CA ILE A 10 14.16 -10.36 -15.96
C ILE A 10 12.69 -10.00 -16.20
N ILE A 11 11.83 -10.31 -15.24
CA ILE A 11 10.44 -9.86 -15.20
C ILE A 11 10.29 -8.93 -14.00
N VAL A 12 9.85 -7.70 -14.26
CA VAL A 12 9.48 -6.71 -13.24
C VAL A 12 7.97 -6.57 -13.23
N ILE A 13 7.37 -6.68 -12.06
CA ILE A 13 5.95 -6.42 -11.88
C ILE A 13 5.73 -4.91 -11.76
N HIS A 14 4.74 -4.40 -12.50
CA HIS A 14 4.44 -2.98 -12.54
C HIS A 14 3.67 -2.52 -11.27
N GLU A 15 4.15 -2.93 -10.09
CA GLU A 15 3.69 -2.45 -8.80
C GLU A 15 4.40 -1.14 -8.47
N ASN A 16 3.66 -0.04 -8.51
CA ASN A 16 4.26 1.28 -8.56
C ASN A 16 4.07 2.13 -7.28
N PHE A 17 3.27 1.68 -6.29
CA PHE A 17 2.96 2.53 -5.14
C PHE A 17 4.17 2.83 -4.27
N ARG A 18 5.09 1.89 -4.06
CA ARG A 18 6.34 2.17 -3.35
C ARG A 18 7.21 3.26 -4.02
N PHE A 19 6.95 3.57 -5.30
CA PHE A 19 7.62 4.64 -6.06
C PHE A 19 6.91 6.00 -5.94
N GLN A 20 5.85 6.10 -5.17
CA GLN A 20 5.22 7.37 -4.84
C GLN A 20 6.17 8.19 -3.98
N PRO A 21 6.33 9.51 -4.23
CA PRO A 21 7.30 10.37 -3.53
C PRO A 21 7.15 10.36 -2.01
N TRP A 22 5.92 10.30 -1.52
CA TRP A 22 5.65 10.26 -0.08
C TRP A 22 6.13 8.96 0.57
N TYR A 23 5.98 7.79 -0.06
CA TYR A 23 6.50 6.54 0.50
C TYR A 23 8.03 6.49 0.43
N ARG A 24 8.66 7.07 -0.59
CA ARG A 24 10.12 7.26 -0.62
C ARG A 24 10.59 8.17 0.51
N THR A 25 9.89 9.28 0.77
CA THR A 25 10.18 10.18 1.89
C THR A 25 10.00 9.49 3.24
N ILE A 26 8.89 8.75 3.41
CA ILE A 26 8.62 7.98 4.63
C ILE A 26 9.74 6.95 4.85
N ARG A 27 10.13 6.19 3.82
CA ARG A 27 11.22 5.20 3.91
C ARG A 27 12.53 5.84 4.38
N GLN A 28 12.92 6.97 3.78
CA GLN A 28 14.11 7.71 4.19
C GLN A 28 14.03 8.18 5.65
N ALA A 29 12.86 8.63 6.11
CA ALA A 29 12.66 9.04 7.49
C ALA A 29 12.79 7.86 8.48
N LEU A 30 12.31 6.67 8.12
CA LEU A 30 12.48 5.44 8.89
C LEU A 30 13.96 5.01 8.94
N GLU A 31 14.65 5.00 7.80
CA GLU A 31 16.10 4.68 7.72
C GLU A 31 16.96 5.63 8.56
N ARG A 32 16.58 6.91 8.61
CA ARG A 32 17.22 7.92 9.46
C ARG A 32 16.76 7.86 10.91
N GLN A 33 15.88 6.92 11.26
CA GLN A 33 15.32 6.73 12.60
C GLN A 33 14.68 7.99 13.20
N LEU A 34 14.01 8.82 12.38
CA LEU A 34 13.40 10.06 12.86
C LEU A 34 12.27 9.81 13.87
N LEU A 35 11.60 8.64 13.79
CA LEU A 35 10.56 8.24 14.74
C LEU A 35 11.09 7.38 15.90
N GLY A 36 12.39 7.08 15.95
CA GLY A 36 12.91 6.03 16.83
C GLY A 36 12.48 4.64 16.36
N ASP A 37 12.17 3.75 17.30
CA ASP A 37 11.64 2.43 16.97
C ASP A 37 10.21 2.57 16.47
N LEU A 38 9.92 2.05 15.29
CA LEU A 38 8.57 2.03 14.73
C LEU A 38 7.69 1.08 15.54
N LEU A 39 6.49 1.52 15.89
CA LEU A 39 5.53 0.75 16.67
C LEU A 39 4.33 0.33 15.81
N GLN A 40 3.77 1.27 15.04
CA GLN A 40 2.59 1.02 14.25
C GLN A 40 2.58 1.86 12.98
N VAL A 41 2.02 1.27 11.91
CA VAL A 41 1.65 1.97 10.67
C VAL A 41 0.17 1.76 10.42
N THR A 42 -0.56 2.82 10.14
CA THR A 42 -1.97 2.76 9.74
C THR A 42 -2.14 3.48 8.42
N PHE A 43 -2.76 2.82 7.45
CA PHE A 43 -3.24 3.46 6.23
C PHE A 43 -4.76 3.33 6.15
N ARG A 44 -5.42 4.46 5.91
CA ARG A 44 -6.87 4.54 5.72
C ARG A 44 -7.18 4.84 4.26
N LEU A 45 -7.59 3.82 3.50
CA LEU A 45 -8.06 4.00 2.12
C LEU A 45 -9.47 4.58 2.13
N ARG A 46 -9.65 5.74 1.47
CA ARG A 46 -10.91 6.47 1.41
C ARG A 46 -11.04 7.17 0.06
N THR A 47 -11.43 6.43 -0.96
CA THR A 47 -11.46 6.91 -2.34
C THR A 47 -12.76 7.63 -2.72
N GLY A 48 -13.86 7.35 -2.02
CA GLY A 48 -15.18 7.96 -2.25
C GLY A 48 -15.85 7.57 -3.57
N ASP A 49 -15.29 6.61 -4.31
CA ASP A 49 -15.73 6.23 -5.65
C ASP A 49 -16.68 5.02 -5.68
N GLY A 50 -16.92 4.39 -4.50
CA GLY A 50 -17.70 3.15 -4.37
C GLY A 50 -19.18 3.32 -4.08
N GLN A 51 -19.74 4.53 -4.12
CA GLN A 51 -21.12 4.77 -3.72
C GLN A 51 -22.13 4.57 -4.84
N GLY A 52 -23.29 4.00 -4.46
CA GLY A 52 -24.49 3.90 -5.29
C GLY A 52 -24.38 2.87 -6.43
N PRO A 53 -25.48 2.72 -7.21
CA PRO A 53 -25.58 1.65 -8.22
C PRO A 53 -24.72 1.90 -9.46
N LYS A 54 -24.24 3.13 -9.65
CA LYS A 54 -23.38 3.51 -10.78
C LYS A 54 -21.89 3.57 -10.42
N ALA A 55 -21.51 3.12 -9.22
CA ALA A 55 -20.11 3.10 -8.80
C ALA A 55 -19.24 2.45 -9.88
N TYR A 56 -18.14 3.11 -10.27
CA TYR A 56 -17.13 2.69 -11.25
C TYR A 56 -17.55 2.64 -12.73
N LEU A 57 -18.84 2.74 -13.09
CA LEU A 57 -19.31 2.52 -14.46
C LEU A 57 -18.65 3.46 -15.48
N ASP A 58 -18.35 4.70 -15.09
CA ASP A 58 -17.78 5.70 -15.99
C ASP A 58 -16.30 5.45 -16.32
N ARG A 59 -15.58 4.72 -15.47
CA ARG A 59 -14.12 4.57 -15.59
C ARG A 59 -13.62 3.13 -15.63
N GLN A 60 -14.12 2.30 -14.73
CA GLN A 60 -13.67 0.91 -14.55
C GLN A 60 -14.88 0.00 -14.31
N PRO A 61 -15.79 -0.16 -15.29
CA PRO A 61 -17.05 -0.88 -15.09
C PRO A 61 -16.86 -2.32 -14.63
N TYR A 62 -15.74 -2.95 -14.95
CA TYR A 62 -15.40 -4.30 -14.53
C TYR A 62 -15.25 -4.45 -13.01
N PHE A 63 -15.03 -3.35 -12.27
CA PHE A 63 -14.95 -3.40 -10.80
C PHE A 63 -16.24 -3.92 -10.16
N GLN A 64 -17.40 -3.64 -10.75
CA GLN A 64 -18.68 -4.19 -10.25
C GLN A 64 -18.75 -5.70 -10.37
N GLU A 65 -18.05 -6.27 -11.34
CA GLU A 65 -18.09 -7.69 -11.66
C GLU A 65 -16.99 -8.53 -10.99
N MET A 66 -15.98 -7.87 -10.42
CA MET A 66 -14.86 -8.57 -9.76
C MET A 66 -15.32 -9.30 -8.51
N PRO A 67 -15.08 -10.61 -8.37
CA PRO A 67 -15.46 -11.37 -7.17
C PRO A 67 -14.56 -11.07 -5.97
N ARG A 68 -13.40 -10.47 -6.20
CA ARG A 68 -12.42 -9.94 -5.24
C ARG A 68 -12.03 -8.57 -5.72
N LEU A 69 -12.37 -7.51 -4.97
CA LEU A 69 -12.18 -6.14 -5.44
C LEU A 69 -11.17 -5.38 -4.57
N LEU A 70 -11.53 -5.07 -3.32
CA LEU A 70 -10.73 -4.17 -2.48
C LEU A 70 -9.30 -4.66 -2.30
N ILE A 71 -9.12 -5.91 -1.94
CA ILE A 71 -7.79 -6.45 -1.67
C ILE A 71 -7.06 -6.78 -2.97
N HIS A 72 -7.71 -7.49 -3.89
CA HIS A 72 -7.08 -7.97 -5.12
C HIS A 72 -6.68 -6.83 -6.08
N GLU A 73 -7.51 -5.82 -6.21
CA GLU A 73 -7.26 -4.69 -7.12
C GLU A 73 -6.45 -3.57 -6.44
N THR A 74 -6.72 -3.30 -5.16
CA THR A 74 -6.19 -2.12 -4.50
C THR A 74 -5.29 -2.48 -3.32
N GLY A 75 -5.71 -3.39 -2.45
CA GLY A 75 -4.99 -3.78 -1.23
C GLY A 75 -3.59 -4.33 -1.49
N VAL A 76 -3.37 -4.99 -2.63
CA VAL A 76 -2.05 -5.49 -3.07
C VAL A 76 -0.98 -4.40 -3.09
N HIS A 77 -1.35 -3.17 -3.42
CA HIS A 77 -0.44 -2.02 -3.38
C HIS A 77 0.08 -1.72 -1.97
N TRP A 78 -0.78 -1.87 -0.95
CA TRP A 78 -0.36 -1.66 0.45
C TRP A 78 0.33 -2.88 1.04
N ILE A 79 0.00 -4.09 0.60
CA ILE A 79 0.82 -5.27 0.93
C ILE A 79 2.26 -5.01 0.49
N ASP A 80 2.47 -4.58 -0.75
CA ASP A 80 3.80 -4.25 -1.29
C ASP A 80 4.45 -3.07 -0.57
N THR A 81 3.69 -1.99 -0.33
CA THR A 81 4.18 -0.79 0.34
C THR A 81 4.59 -1.08 1.80
N PHE A 82 3.82 -1.86 2.55
CA PHE A 82 4.18 -2.24 3.91
C PHE A 82 5.42 -3.13 3.93
N ARG A 83 5.56 -4.06 2.97
CA ARG A 83 6.79 -4.84 2.79
C ARG A 83 7.99 -3.95 2.48
N TYR A 84 7.81 -2.93 1.66
CA TYR A 84 8.85 -1.94 1.34
C TYR A 84 9.27 -1.13 2.58
N LEU A 85 8.32 -0.68 3.39
CA LEU A 85 8.60 0.18 4.55
C LEU A 85 9.13 -0.59 5.75
N ILE A 86 8.63 -1.80 6.03
CA ILE A 86 8.85 -2.53 7.28
C ILE A 86 9.60 -3.84 7.05
N GLY A 87 9.31 -4.54 5.96
CA GLY A 87 9.82 -5.88 5.67
C GLY A 87 8.71 -6.92 5.56
N GLU A 88 9.06 -8.20 5.72
CA GLU A 88 8.10 -9.30 5.57
C GLU A 88 7.26 -9.48 6.85
N PRO A 89 5.92 -9.52 6.75
CA PRO A 89 5.09 -9.82 7.90
C PRO A 89 5.14 -11.31 8.26
N GLU A 90 4.93 -11.63 9.56
CA GLU A 90 4.85 -13.01 10.07
C GLU A 90 3.42 -13.53 10.18
N ALA A 91 2.44 -12.64 10.27
CA ALA A 91 1.05 -13.02 10.40
C ALA A 91 0.12 -11.96 9.83
N VAL A 92 -1.08 -12.39 9.42
CA VAL A 92 -2.17 -11.52 9.01
C VAL A 92 -3.48 -11.91 9.67
N TYR A 93 -4.26 -10.90 10.05
CA TYR A 93 -5.68 -11.01 10.39
C TYR A 93 -6.48 -10.07 9.49
N ALA A 94 -7.63 -10.50 8.98
CA ALA A 94 -8.50 -9.70 8.12
C ALA A 94 -9.99 -9.90 8.41
N ASP A 95 -10.78 -8.84 8.14
CA ASP A 95 -12.26 -8.85 8.12
C ASP A 95 -12.68 -8.00 6.92
N LEU A 96 -13.30 -8.64 5.92
CA LEU A 96 -13.66 -8.04 4.64
C LEU A 96 -15.19 -7.93 4.53
N ARG A 97 -15.67 -6.89 3.86
CA ARG A 97 -17.10 -6.60 3.76
C ARG A 97 -17.48 -6.11 2.38
N ARG A 98 -18.68 -6.50 1.96
CA ARG A 98 -19.38 -5.91 0.84
C ARG A 98 -20.48 -5.00 1.36
N LEU A 99 -20.34 -3.70 1.15
CA LEU A 99 -21.27 -2.68 1.60
C LEU A 99 -22.19 -2.19 0.47
N ASN A 100 -21.64 -2.01 -0.75
CA ASN A 100 -22.44 -1.62 -1.90
C ASN A 100 -23.02 -2.87 -2.61
N PRO A 101 -24.36 -3.06 -2.64
CA PRO A 101 -24.96 -4.24 -3.26
C PRO A 101 -24.75 -4.34 -4.78
N ALA A 102 -24.39 -3.25 -5.46
CA ALA A 102 -24.09 -3.25 -6.89
C ALA A 102 -22.73 -3.90 -7.22
N ILE A 103 -21.89 -4.18 -6.22
CA ILE A 103 -20.55 -4.72 -6.38
C ILE A 103 -20.53 -6.19 -5.97
N LYS A 104 -19.83 -7.05 -6.71
CA LYS A 104 -19.75 -8.48 -6.40
C LYS A 104 -18.75 -8.80 -5.29
N GLY A 105 -17.57 -8.18 -5.32
CA GLY A 105 -16.51 -8.38 -4.34
C GLY A 105 -16.66 -7.51 -3.08
N GLU A 106 -15.65 -7.54 -2.26
CA GLU A 106 -15.52 -6.68 -1.08
C GLU A 106 -15.13 -5.26 -1.50
N ASP A 107 -15.70 -4.26 -0.85
CA ASP A 107 -15.46 -2.83 -1.07
C ASP A 107 -15.09 -2.08 0.23
N ALA A 108 -15.11 -2.80 1.35
CA ALA A 108 -14.66 -2.33 2.65
C ALA A 108 -14.02 -3.48 3.44
N GLY A 109 -13.24 -3.15 4.45
CA GLY A 109 -12.60 -4.11 5.35
C GLY A 109 -11.22 -3.66 5.77
N TYR A 110 -10.57 -4.49 6.55
CA TYR A 110 -9.21 -4.24 7.02
C TYR A 110 -8.39 -5.51 7.05
N PHE A 111 -7.07 -5.33 7.00
CA PHE A 111 -6.12 -6.35 7.42
C PHE A 111 -5.05 -5.76 8.34
N ILE A 112 -4.55 -6.60 9.24
CA ILE A 112 -3.51 -6.25 10.20
C ILE A 112 -2.36 -7.24 10.01
N PHE A 113 -1.15 -6.72 9.81
CA PHE A 113 0.08 -7.49 9.80
C PHE A 113 0.79 -7.39 11.14
N ASP A 114 1.26 -8.53 11.65
CA ASP A 114 2.24 -8.59 12.74
C ASP A 114 3.63 -8.87 12.16
N TYR A 115 4.65 -8.24 12.75
CA TYR A 115 6.06 -8.41 12.41
C TYR A 115 6.84 -8.95 13.60
N SER A 116 7.96 -9.65 13.35
CA SER A 116 8.83 -10.25 14.39
C SER A 116 9.36 -9.25 15.41
N ASN A 117 9.58 -8.01 14.98
CA ASN A 117 10.03 -6.91 15.85
C ASN A 117 8.90 -6.24 16.65
N GLY A 118 7.68 -6.77 16.62
CA GLY A 118 6.52 -6.25 17.34
C GLY A 118 5.78 -5.10 16.65
N VAL A 119 6.25 -4.63 15.50
CA VAL A 119 5.52 -3.63 14.69
C VAL A 119 4.19 -4.19 14.19
N ARG A 120 3.19 -3.34 14.05
CA ARG A 120 1.95 -3.64 13.36
C ARG A 120 1.72 -2.72 12.17
N ALA A 121 1.22 -3.28 11.07
CA ALA A 121 0.69 -2.49 9.97
C ALA A 121 -0.80 -2.78 9.80
N LEU A 122 -1.61 -1.74 9.78
CA LEU A 122 -3.06 -1.78 9.59
C LEU A 122 -3.40 -1.11 8.26
N PHE A 123 -4.03 -1.85 7.37
CA PHE A 123 -4.78 -1.31 6.24
C PHE A 123 -6.26 -1.29 6.61
N ASP A 124 -6.89 -0.11 6.58
CA ASP A 124 -8.32 0.10 6.78
C ASP A 124 -8.92 0.67 5.49
N GLY A 125 -9.52 -0.20 4.68
CA GLY A 125 -10.08 0.13 3.38
C GLY A 125 -11.60 0.32 3.43
N ASN A 126 -12.08 1.44 2.87
CA ASN A 126 -13.51 1.65 2.62
C ASN A 126 -13.67 2.57 1.41
N ARG A 127 -14.13 2.02 0.29
CA ARG A 127 -14.28 2.74 -0.97
C ARG A 127 -15.52 3.65 -1.02
N LEU A 128 -16.44 3.51 -0.06
CA LEU A 128 -17.64 4.35 0.01
C LEU A 128 -17.37 5.71 0.67
N LEU A 129 -16.30 5.79 1.47
CA LEU A 129 -15.94 6.99 2.22
C LEU A 129 -14.82 7.76 1.50
N ASP A 130 -14.81 9.07 1.66
CA ASP A 130 -13.76 9.96 1.18
C ASP A 130 -12.81 10.40 2.31
N HIS A 131 -11.80 11.17 1.97
CA HIS A 131 -10.89 11.83 2.88
C HIS A 131 -10.67 13.29 2.44
N ALA A 132 -10.09 14.09 3.32
CA ALA A 132 -9.87 15.51 3.07
C ALA A 132 -8.76 15.73 2.02
N ALA A 133 -9.15 15.75 0.74
CA ALA A 133 -8.28 16.03 -0.39
C ALA A 133 -9.08 16.68 -1.53
N GLU A 134 -8.44 17.57 -2.29
CA GLU A 134 -9.02 18.11 -3.52
C GLU A 134 -9.23 17.00 -4.55
N ASN A 135 -8.28 16.07 -4.63
CA ASN A 135 -8.36 14.89 -5.47
C ASN A 135 -8.05 13.64 -4.62
N CYS A 136 -9.09 12.89 -4.24
CA CYS A 136 -8.97 11.67 -3.45
C CYS A 136 -8.11 10.58 -4.13
N ARG A 137 -7.79 10.71 -5.41
CA ARG A 137 -6.95 9.78 -6.15
C ARG A 137 -5.46 10.08 -6.05
N THR A 138 -5.06 11.21 -5.45
CA THR A 138 -3.64 11.55 -5.28
C THR A 138 -2.96 10.50 -4.41
N THR A 139 -3.43 10.31 -3.19
CA THR A 139 -2.90 9.36 -2.20
C THR A 139 -3.81 8.16 -1.96
N LEU A 140 -5.06 8.21 -2.42
CA LEU A 140 -6.16 7.27 -2.16
C LEU A 140 -6.55 7.16 -0.68
N GLY A 141 -6.01 8.03 0.16
CA GLY A 141 -6.23 8.03 1.61
C GLY A 141 -5.11 8.70 2.38
N GLU A 142 -5.00 8.40 3.66
CA GLU A 142 -4.04 9.00 4.59
C GLU A 142 -3.31 7.91 5.37
N ALA A 143 -2.06 8.20 5.77
CA ALA A 143 -1.28 7.31 6.63
C ALA A 143 -0.84 8.00 7.92
N LEU A 144 -0.75 7.21 9.00
CA LEU A 144 -0.12 7.55 10.25
C LEU A 144 0.92 6.48 10.61
N LEU A 145 2.15 6.90 10.85
CA LEU A 145 3.21 6.06 11.36
C LEU A 145 3.60 6.56 12.74
N GLU A 146 3.67 5.64 13.70
CA GLU A 146 3.89 5.95 15.11
C GLU A 146 5.13 5.21 15.60
N GLY A 147 6.06 5.96 16.19
CA GLY A 147 7.28 5.42 16.78
C GLY A 147 7.57 6.01 18.15
N THR A 148 8.64 5.50 18.79
CA THR A 148 8.98 5.88 20.17
C THR A 148 9.40 7.34 20.33
N ARG A 149 9.77 8.05 19.25
CA ARG A 149 10.21 9.44 19.28
C ARG A 149 9.29 10.42 18.52
N GLY A 150 8.26 9.93 17.86
CA GLY A 150 7.35 10.81 17.12
C GLY A 150 6.45 10.08 16.15
N THR A 151 5.76 10.86 15.33
CA THR A 151 4.80 10.38 14.34
C THR A 151 5.08 10.99 12.97
N LEU A 152 4.83 10.23 11.91
CA LEU A 152 4.72 10.74 10.54
C LEU A 152 3.27 10.66 10.08
N THR A 153 2.82 11.71 9.42
CA THR A 153 1.49 11.76 8.80
C THR A 153 1.63 12.00 7.30
N LEU A 154 1.02 11.13 6.49
CA LEU A 154 0.76 11.39 5.07
C LEU A 154 -0.64 11.97 4.94
N LYS A 155 -0.76 13.15 4.33
CA LYS A 155 -2.03 13.81 4.05
C LYS A 155 -2.53 13.55 2.64
N GLY A 156 -3.84 13.78 2.41
CA GLY A 156 -4.48 13.57 1.11
C GLY A 156 -3.90 14.42 -0.04
N ASP A 157 -3.19 15.49 0.25
CA ASP A 157 -2.45 16.32 -0.71
C ASP A 157 -1.04 15.81 -1.05
N GLY A 158 -0.64 14.66 -0.50
CA GLY A 158 0.69 14.06 -0.67
C GLY A 158 1.76 14.63 0.23
N SER A 159 1.45 15.59 1.11
CA SER A 159 2.42 16.12 2.07
C SER A 159 2.73 15.11 3.18
N VAL A 160 4.01 15.07 3.60
CA VAL A 160 4.49 14.24 4.71
C VAL A 160 5.00 15.15 5.83
N ARG A 161 4.47 14.95 7.04
CA ARG A 161 4.76 15.76 8.22
C ARG A 161 5.28 14.90 9.36
N LEU A 162 6.33 15.37 10.00
CA LEU A 162 6.93 14.77 11.19
C LEU A 162 6.54 15.61 12.41
N ARG A 163 6.06 14.97 13.48
CA ARG A 163 5.88 15.58 14.80
C ARG A 163 6.66 14.75 15.83
N HIS A 164 7.58 15.38 16.54
CA HIS A 164 8.28 14.71 17.64
C HIS A 164 7.36 14.54 18.86
N PHE A 165 7.66 13.52 19.65
CA PHE A 165 6.92 13.23 20.86
C PHE A 165 6.99 14.41 21.84
N GLY A 166 5.82 14.89 22.28
CA GLY A 166 5.70 16.06 23.16
C GLY A 166 5.61 17.41 22.44
N ASP A 167 6.00 17.50 21.17
CA ASP A 167 5.87 18.73 20.40
C ASP A 167 4.42 18.98 19.98
N LYS A 168 4.07 20.26 19.82
CA LYS A 168 2.79 20.69 19.25
C LYS A 168 2.88 20.95 17.75
N ASP A 169 4.06 21.30 17.29
CA ASP A 169 4.32 21.71 15.92
C ASP A 169 4.82 20.51 15.08
N GLU A 170 4.52 20.57 13.79
CA GLU A 170 4.95 19.58 12.80
C GLU A 170 6.04 20.15 11.90
N THR A 171 7.01 19.34 11.54
CA THR A 171 8.02 19.63 10.51
C THR A 171 7.58 19.04 9.18
N LEU A 172 7.55 19.84 8.13
CA LEU A 172 7.24 19.40 6.79
C LEU A 172 8.44 18.69 6.15
N LEU A 173 8.32 17.41 5.88
CA LEU A 173 9.36 16.61 5.20
C LEU A 173 9.17 16.57 3.68
N LEU A 174 7.92 16.55 3.22
CA LEU A 174 7.54 16.64 1.82
C LEU A 174 6.37 17.62 1.69
N ALA A 175 6.52 18.65 0.88
CA ALA A 175 5.44 19.60 0.61
C ALA A 175 4.45 19.01 -0.40
N ALA A 176 3.18 19.40 -0.28
CA ALA A 176 2.21 19.21 -1.35
C ALA A 176 2.68 19.93 -2.62
N GLN A 177 2.44 19.33 -3.76
CA GLN A 177 2.77 19.90 -5.06
C GLN A 177 1.80 19.37 -6.13
N ASP A 178 1.73 20.06 -7.26
CA ASP A 178 0.99 19.59 -8.41
C ASP A 178 1.78 18.46 -9.09
N TRP A 179 1.32 17.24 -8.87
CA TRP A 179 1.89 16.07 -9.48
C TRP A 179 1.31 15.87 -10.88
N PRO A 180 2.11 15.89 -11.97
CA PRO A 180 1.58 15.81 -13.33
C PRO A 180 1.00 14.42 -13.65
N GLY A 181 1.44 13.36 -12.95
CA GLY A 181 0.98 12.00 -13.17
C GLY A 181 0.27 11.39 -11.96
N PHE A 182 -0.34 10.25 -12.17
CA PHE A 182 -1.01 9.49 -11.13
C PHE A 182 -0.05 9.16 -9.97
N GLY A 183 -0.55 9.31 -8.74
CA GLY A 183 0.17 8.89 -7.53
C GLY A 183 1.57 9.50 -7.41
N GLY A 184 1.74 10.80 -7.73
CA GLY A 184 3.03 11.48 -7.68
C GLY A 184 4.02 10.97 -8.72
N ASP A 185 3.57 10.74 -9.96
CA ASP A 185 4.39 10.20 -11.05
C ASP A 185 4.95 8.79 -10.79
N CYS A 186 4.32 7.99 -9.92
CA CYS A 186 4.85 6.68 -9.52
C CYS A 186 5.12 5.73 -10.70
N VAL A 187 4.30 5.77 -11.75
CA VAL A 187 4.51 4.99 -12.97
C VAL A 187 5.82 5.38 -13.66
N LYS A 188 6.05 6.69 -13.88
CA LYS A 188 7.30 7.21 -14.44
C LYS A 188 8.49 6.84 -13.54
N ASN A 189 8.35 7.01 -12.24
CA ASN A 189 9.42 6.73 -11.28
C ASN A 189 9.82 5.24 -11.29
N LEU A 190 8.85 4.32 -11.40
CA LEU A 190 9.13 2.88 -11.54
C LEU A 190 9.86 2.61 -12.86
N ILE A 191 9.37 3.16 -13.99
CA ILE A 191 10.01 2.93 -15.30
C ILE A 191 11.44 3.48 -15.30
N SER A 192 11.65 4.69 -14.77
CA SER A 192 12.99 5.25 -14.63
C SER A 192 13.91 4.35 -13.79
N HIS A 193 13.41 3.86 -12.64
CA HIS A 193 14.16 2.91 -11.80
C HIS A 193 14.59 1.65 -12.58
N VAL A 194 13.68 1.08 -13.39
CA VAL A 194 14.02 -0.11 -14.19
C VAL A 194 15.06 0.21 -15.25
N VAL A 195 14.89 1.30 -16.00
CA VAL A 195 15.85 1.71 -17.05
C VAL A 195 17.22 2.00 -16.45
N ASP A 196 17.28 2.81 -15.40
CA ASP A 196 18.54 3.18 -14.74
C ASP A 196 19.20 1.95 -14.11
N GLY A 197 18.42 1.05 -13.49
CA GLY A 197 18.92 -0.18 -12.92
C GLY A 197 19.55 -1.12 -13.96
N LEU A 198 18.91 -1.27 -15.13
CA LEU A 198 19.43 -2.08 -16.23
C LEU A 198 20.69 -1.46 -16.84
N LEU A 199 20.74 -0.14 -17.01
CA LEU A 199 21.92 0.57 -17.55
C LEU A 199 23.11 0.52 -16.59
N ASP A 200 22.87 0.65 -15.30
CA ASP A 200 23.90 0.68 -14.26
C ASP A 200 24.25 -0.71 -13.69
N GLY A 201 23.52 -1.77 -14.07
CA GLY A 201 23.68 -3.11 -13.50
C GLY A 201 23.28 -3.20 -12.02
N LYS A 202 22.35 -2.35 -11.57
CA LYS A 202 21.86 -2.33 -10.17
C LYS A 202 20.67 -3.27 -10.00
N PRO A 203 20.46 -3.81 -8.77
CA PRO A 203 19.29 -4.61 -8.47
C PRO A 203 17.99 -3.84 -8.73
N LEU A 204 17.01 -4.53 -9.31
CA LEU A 204 15.68 -3.97 -9.56
C LEU A 204 14.74 -4.28 -8.40
N GLU A 205 13.90 -3.30 -8.08
CA GLU A 205 12.78 -3.52 -7.17
C GLU A 205 11.62 -4.19 -7.93
N ASN A 206 10.74 -4.92 -7.21
CA ASN A 206 9.56 -5.58 -7.76
C ASN A 206 9.84 -6.63 -8.85
N GLU A 207 10.98 -7.31 -8.77
CA GLU A 207 11.16 -8.52 -9.58
C GLU A 207 10.07 -9.55 -9.26
N ALA A 208 9.65 -10.29 -10.28
CA ALA A 208 8.55 -11.25 -10.19
C ALA A 208 8.72 -12.26 -9.05
N ARG A 209 9.94 -12.72 -8.78
CA ARG A 209 10.24 -13.62 -7.66
C ARG A 209 9.87 -13.01 -6.31
N SER A 210 10.22 -11.74 -6.08
CA SER A 210 9.86 -11.02 -4.86
C SER A 210 8.35 -10.77 -4.74
N TYR A 211 7.69 -10.53 -5.88
CA TYR A 211 6.25 -10.23 -5.90
C TYR A 211 5.37 -11.45 -5.63
N LEU A 212 5.87 -12.68 -5.81
CA LEU A 212 5.14 -13.90 -5.41
C LEU A 212 4.74 -13.87 -3.93
N LYS A 213 5.52 -13.21 -3.08
CA LYS A 213 5.17 -13.02 -1.67
C LYS A 213 3.94 -12.12 -1.48
N VAL A 214 3.76 -11.10 -2.32
CA VAL A 214 2.54 -10.26 -2.29
C VAL A 214 1.32 -11.12 -2.59
N ILE A 215 1.42 -11.99 -3.60
CA ILE A 215 0.34 -12.91 -3.99
C ILE A 215 0.03 -13.90 -2.84
N ALA A 216 1.04 -14.46 -2.21
CA ALA A 216 0.86 -15.38 -1.08
C ALA A 216 0.18 -14.68 0.12
N ILE A 217 0.61 -13.46 0.44
CA ILE A 217 0.01 -12.65 1.52
C ILE A 217 -1.44 -12.27 1.17
N GLU A 218 -1.73 -11.91 -0.08
CA GLU A 218 -3.09 -11.67 -0.55
C GLU A 218 -4.01 -12.88 -0.31
N GLN A 219 -3.56 -14.08 -0.68
CA GLN A 219 -4.32 -15.30 -0.41
C GLN A 219 -4.55 -15.52 1.09
N ALA A 220 -3.53 -15.27 1.91
CA ALA A 220 -3.63 -15.39 3.37
C ALA A 220 -4.62 -14.36 3.97
N ILE A 221 -4.78 -13.17 3.39
CA ILE A 221 -5.79 -12.19 3.78
C ILE A 221 -7.20 -12.77 3.57
N TYR A 222 -7.49 -13.30 2.37
CA TYR A 222 -8.79 -13.93 2.09
C TYR A 222 -9.03 -15.19 2.93
N GLU A 223 -7.98 -15.95 3.21
CA GLU A 223 -8.08 -17.10 4.10
C GLU A 223 -8.39 -16.70 5.53
N SER A 224 -7.75 -15.62 6.03
CA SER A 224 -7.99 -15.07 7.36
C SER A 224 -9.43 -14.61 7.52
N ASP A 225 -9.95 -13.85 6.56
CA ASP A 225 -11.34 -13.42 6.52
C ASP A 225 -12.30 -14.61 6.56
N ARG A 226 -12.10 -15.58 5.66
CA ARG A 226 -12.95 -16.78 5.57
C ARG A 226 -12.96 -17.61 6.85
N LYS A 227 -11.81 -17.72 7.56
CA LYS A 227 -11.65 -18.52 8.77
C LYS A 227 -11.96 -17.75 10.06
N GLY A 228 -12.00 -16.42 10.01
CA GLY A 228 -12.14 -15.53 11.18
C GLY A 228 -10.94 -15.66 12.15
N GLN A 229 -9.75 -15.97 11.63
CA GLN A 229 -8.57 -16.20 12.46
C GLN A 229 -7.29 -15.69 11.82
N LYS A 230 -6.26 -15.49 12.64
CA LYS A 230 -4.93 -15.08 12.19
C LYS A 230 -4.24 -16.20 11.42
N ILE A 231 -3.69 -15.89 10.25
CA ILE A 231 -2.86 -16.76 9.42
C ILE A 231 -1.39 -16.38 9.62
N ARG A 232 -0.52 -17.40 9.81
CA ARG A 232 0.92 -17.21 10.10
C ARG A 232 1.85 -17.75 9.03
N GLU A 233 1.36 -18.55 8.11
CA GLU A 233 2.15 -19.14 7.04
C GLU A 233 1.72 -18.56 5.71
N PHE A 234 2.67 -18.04 4.95
CA PHE A 234 2.45 -17.47 3.62
C PHE A 234 3.20 -18.33 2.61
N ASP A 235 2.59 -19.44 2.20
CA ASP A 235 3.19 -20.34 1.22
C ASP A 235 3.19 -19.70 -0.16
N CYS A 236 4.36 -19.49 -0.70
CA CYS A 236 4.56 -19.24 -2.12
C CYS A 236 4.59 -20.60 -2.82
N ALA A 237 3.46 -21.03 -3.40
CA ALA A 237 3.38 -22.23 -4.19
C ALA A 237 4.28 -22.20 -5.45
#